data_07411884246069fdc7a12185ea2234f7
#
_entry.id   07411884246069fdc7a12185ea2234f7
#
_cell.length_a   1.000
_cell.length_b   1.000
_cell.length_c   1.000
_cell.angle_alpha   90.00
_cell.angle_beta   90.00
_cell.angle_gamma   90.00
#
_symmetry.space_group_name_H-M   'P 1'
#
loop_
_entity.id
_entity.type
_entity.pdbx_description
1 polymer ?
#
loop_
_entity_poly.entity_id
_entity_poly.type
_entity_poly.pdbx_seq_one_letter_code
_entity_poly.pdbx_strand_id
1 'polypeptide(L)'
;MQIVKILLKHAMREWFYRSRLGRSYLRHQMRRHPKAQLQVHTTPERVRITIEELGPTYIKFGQILADRPDMISERFRLELKKLQSTAYPFDDSTAIKLIQDELGAVLEAVFAEFDTHCLAAASIGQVYQARLVTGEEVVVKIQRPHIEKKIRLDLYLMHYIAKQFVKNYPELAAINVVGFIDEFEDKIHRELDYTQEAANIRRFEFMFQNDSTVHIPKVFTQYTTHRLLVMEKITGITPDHLDKLKEGGYDMHQIAVNGANILLKMILEEGFFHADPHPGNLFILPGNVIGMIDFGMVGVLRPREMNFLAQFSVGLVRQDARAIASALLTLCDVKFYDRTEDLEFSLDQLLKQYRHLSIEEIDFSKMVQDCLNVVISFKLKIPSGIFMLAKAVASLEKFAGQLDPTISITPLILPYAKNLVMQRYTPRKIASSIYDTLMDYVTLINTLPGSVNEILYKLKEGTVHHQVHIDDQNPVTRVLRLIGSRVTAALLIIGVFVGSSIMIINTPERPYGLFALYFSSVLILLLLIKVLFGRKK
;
A
#
# COMPACT_ATOMS: atom_id res chain seq x y z
N MET A 1 -7.55 27.88 -2.25
CA MET A 1 -7.58 28.55 -3.57
C MET A 1 -6.42 28.15 -4.48
N GLN A 2 -5.17 28.07 -3.98
CA GLN A 2 -3.97 27.74 -4.80
C GLN A 2 -4.07 26.34 -5.46
N ILE A 3 -4.43 25.30 -4.72
CA ILE A 3 -4.58 23.92 -5.21
C ILE A 3 -5.62 23.82 -6.33
N VAL A 4 -6.81 24.41 -6.13
CA VAL A 4 -7.86 24.43 -7.16
C VAL A 4 -7.39 25.14 -8.44
N LYS A 5 -6.61 26.22 -8.28
CA LYS A 5 -6.02 26.95 -9.41
C LYS A 5 -5.01 26.09 -10.20
N ILE A 6 -4.16 25.32 -9.51
CA ILE A 6 -3.21 24.40 -10.13
C ILE A 6 -3.94 23.28 -10.88
N LEU A 7 -4.91 22.63 -10.23
CA LEU A 7 -5.70 21.55 -10.84
C LEU A 7 -6.47 22.05 -12.08
N LEU A 8 -7.11 23.22 -12.00
CA LEU A 8 -7.79 23.82 -13.14
C LEU A 8 -6.80 24.17 -14.27
N LYS A 9 -5.63 24.74 -13.96
CA LYS A 9 -4.58 25.05 -14.94
C LYS A 9 -4.22 23.81 -15.77
N HIS A 10 -3.99 22.68 -15.10
CA HIS A 10 -3.60 21.43 -15.78
C HIS A 10 -4.77 20.77 -16.51
N ALA A 11 -5.98 20.78 -15.93
CA ALA A 11 -7.18 20.24 -16.56
C ALA A 11 -7.57 21.05 -17.82
N MET A 12 -7.58 22.39 -17.75
CA MET A 12 -7.87 23.26 -18.90
C MET A 12 -6.81 23.11 -20.01
N ARG A 13 -5.54 22.96 -19.64
CA ARG A 13 -4.46 22.72 -20.61
C ARG A 13 -4.65 21.39 -21.34
N GLU A 14 -5.09 20.35 -20.64
CA GLU A 14 -5.41 19.07 -21.26
C GLU A 14 -6.62 19.16 -22.18
N TRP A 15 -7.72 19.80 -21.73
CA TRP A 15 -8.91 20.03 -22.55
C TRP A 15 -8.57 20.81 -23.81
N PHE A 16 -7.77 21.89 -23.70
CA PHE A 16 -7.32 22.69 -24.83
C PHE A 16 -6.55 21.84 -25.85
N TYR A 17 -5.55 21.06 -25.41
CA TYR A 17 -4.74 20.23 -26.32
C TYR A 17 -5.52 19.07 -26.96
N ARG A 18 -6.54 18.56 -26.32
CA ARG A 18 -7.46 17.55 -26.90
C ARG A 18 -8.47 18.16 -27.87
N SER A 19 -8.73 19.46 -27.81
CA SER A 19 -9.65 20.16 -28.71
C SER A 19 -9.11 20.25 -30.14
N ARG A 20 -10.01 20.43 -31.13
CA ARG A 20 -9.59 20.67 -32.54
C ARG A 20 -8.73 21.93 -32.67
N LEU A 21 -9.05 22.99 -31.90
CA LEU A 21 -8.31 24.25 -31.88
C LEU A 21 -6.90 24.08 -31.32
N GLY A 22 -6.72 23.38 -30.22
CA GLY A 22 -5.41 23.10 -29.62
C GLY A 22 -4.50 22.27 -30.54
N ARG A 23 -5.05 21.26 -31.22
CA ARG A 23 -4.31 20.47 -32.22
C ARG A 23 -3.90 21.29 -33.45
N SER A 24 -4.73 22.24 -33.86
CA SER A 24 -4.40 23.16 -34.97
C SER A 24 -3.34 24.15 -34.53
N TYR A 25 -3.44 24.71 -33.32
CA TYR A 25 -2.44 25.61 -32.73
C TYR A 25 -1.07 24.94 -32.61
N LEU A 26 -1.01 23.71 -32.08
CA LEU A 26 0.21 22.93 -31.97
C LEU A 26 0.87 22.72 -33.36
N ARG A 27 0.09 22.33 -34.37
CA ARG A 27 0.58 22.15 -35.74
C ARG A 27 1.14 23.46 -36.34
N HIS A 28 0.49 24.57 -36.05
CA HIS A 28 0.92 25.89 -36.53
C HIS A 28 2.22 26.34 -35.85
N GLN A 29 2.34 26.11 -34.53
CA GLN A 29 3.53 26.45 -33.75
C GLN A 29 4.75 25.57 -34.13
N MET A 30 4.55 24.28 -34.38
CA MET A 30 5.58 23.37 -34.89
C MET A 30 6.11 23.79 -36.29
N ARG A 31 5.24 24.37 -37.11
CA ARG A 31 5.66 24.91 -38.43
C ARG A 31 6.48 26.20 -38.33
N ARG A 32 6.18 27.07 -37.35
CA ARG A 32 6.87 28.36 -37.15
C ARG A 32 8.19 28.25 -36.39
N HIS A 33 8.29 27.28 -35.48
CA HIS A 33 9.48 27.05 -34.67
C HIS A 33 9.89 25.57 -34.69
N PRO A 34 10.52 25.10 -35.77
CA PRO A 34 10.90 23.68 -35.91
C PRO A 34 11.88 23.18 -34.83
N LYS A 35 12.63 24.09 -34.19
CA LYS A 35 13.56 23.81 -33.09
C LYS A 35 12.95 24.01 -31.68
N ALA A 36 11.76 24.59 -31.59
CA ALA A 36 11.06 24.64 -30.31
C ALA A 36 10.48 23.23 -30.04
N GLN A 37 11.17 22.44 -29.23
CA GLN A 37 10.62 21.24 -28.64
C GLN A 37 9.43 21.64 -27.77
N LEU A 38 8.24 21.70 -28.37
CA LEU A 38 7.00 21.69 -27.61
C LEU A 38 7.00 20.36 -26.86
N GLN A 39 7.39 20.39 -25.59
CA GLN A 39 7.31 19.23 -24.69
C GLN A 39 5.85 18.84 -24.55
N VAL A 40 5.40 17.94 -25.41
CA VAL A 40 4.11 17.28 -25.28
C VAL A 40 4.28 16.23 -24.20
N HIS A 41 4.04 16.64 -22.95
CA HIS A 41 4.09 15.73 -21.82
C HIS A 41 3.03 14.64 -21.94
N THR A 42 3.41 13.41 -21.66
CA THR A 42 2.48 12.29 -21.50
C THR A 42 1.56 12.51 -20.29
N THR A 43 0.46 11.76 -20.20
CA THR A 43 -0.45 11.87 -19.04
C THR A 43 0.25 11.59 -17.71
N PRO A 44 1.11 10.55 -17.57
CA PRO A 44 1.90 10.33 -16.34
C PRO A 44 2.83 11.50 -16.00
N GLU A 45 3.57 12.04 -16.97
CA GLU A 45 4.46 13.21 -16.77
C GLU A 45 3.69 14.42 -16.25
N ARG A 46 2.50 14.68 -16.81
CA ARG A 46 1.67 15.81 -16.35
C ARG A 46 1.18 15.62 -14.92
N VAL A 47 0.80 14.39 -14.55
CA VAL A 47 0.43 14.08 -13.16
C VAL A 47 1.61 14.35 -12.24
N ARG A 48 2.82 13.92 -12.58
CA ARG A 48 4.03 14.20 -11.80
C ARG A 48 4.26 15.70 -11.65
N ILE A 49 4.25 16.47 -12.74
CA ILE A 49 4.45 17.93 -12.72
C ILE A 49 3.37 18.61 -11.86
N THR A 50 2.11 18.15 -11.94
CA THR A 50 1.03 18.68 -11.11
C THR A 50 1.29 18.43 -9.62
N ILE A 51 1.74 17.22 -9.27
CA ILE A 51 2.11 16.83 -7.91
C ILE A 51 3.27 17.69 -7.39
N GLU A 52 4.29 17.96 -8.21
CA GLU A 52 5.41 18.84 -7.87
C GLU A 52 4.95 20.29 -7.60
N GLU A 53 4.06 20.83 -8.46
CA GLU A 53 3.48 22.17 -8.27
C GLU A 53 2.58 22.27 -7.02
N LEU A 54 1.91 21.18 -6.62
CA LEU A 54 1.06 21.14 -5.42
C LEU A 54 1.88 21.17 -4.12
N GLY A 55 3.11 20.67 -4.14
CA GLY A 55 4.08 20.80 -3.06
C GLY A 55 4.29 19.55 -2.20
N PRO A 56 4.98 19.69 -1.04
CA PRO A 56 5.59 18.57 -0.31
C PRO A 56 4.63 17.45 0.07
N THR A 57 3.42 17.76 0.55
CA THR A 57 2.40 16.78 0.92
C THR A 57 2.04 15.88 -0.26
N TYR A 58 1.83 16.47 -1.44
CA TYR A 58 1.46 15.74 -2.65
C TYR A 58 2.65 15.00 -3.25
N ILE A 59 3.87 15.54 -3.15
CA ILE A 59 5.10 14.84 -3.56
C ILE A 59 5.24 13.55 -2.74
N LYS A 60 5.09 13.62 -1.43
CA LYS A 60 5.15 12.45 -0.54
C LYS A 60 4.03 11.44 -0.85
N PHE A 61 2.81 11.94 -1.09
CA PHE A 61 1.70 11.09 -1.55
C PHE A 61 2.04 10.36 -2.86
N GLY A 62 2.58 11.07 -3.85
CA GLY A 62 2.99 10.50 -5.13
C GLY A 62 4.10 9.46 -4.99
N GLN A 63 5.07 9.68 -4.09
CA GLN A 63 6.14 8.72 -3.77
C GLN A 63 5.57 7.42 -3.17
N ILE A 64 4.68 7.52 -2.19
CA ILE A 64 4.02 6.34 -1.59
C ILE A 64 3.14 5.63 -2.62
N LEU A 65 2.43 6.37 -3.47
CA LEU A 65 1.62 5.80 -4.54
C LEU A 65 2.48 5.06 -5.59
N ALA A 66 3.70 5.54 -5.87
CA ALA A 66 4.64 4.87 -6.76
C ALA A 66 5.05 3.47 -6.29
N ASP A 67 4.97 3.22 -4.98
CA ASP A 67 5.28 1.92 -4.37
C ASP A 67 4.07 0.96 -4.33
N ARG A 68 2.92 1.34 -4.95
CA ARG A 68 1.65 0.59 -4.95
C ARG A 68 1.27 0.12 -6.35
N PRO A 69 1.83 -1.02 -6.84
CA PRO A 69 1.53 -1.57 -8.16
C PRO A 69 0.09 -2.09 -8.30
N ASP A 70 -0.58 -2.31 -7.18
CA ASP A 70 -2.00 -2.69 -7.11
C ASP A 70 -2.96 -1.53 -7.41
N MET A 71 -2.49 -0.28 -7.32
CA MET A 71 -3.34 0.91 -7.47
C MET A 71 -3.14 1.63 -8.80
N ILE A 72 -1.92 1.67 -9.33
CA ILE A 72 -1.60 2.42 -10.53
C ILE A 72 -0.77 1.59 -11.51
N SER A 73 -0.91 1.89 -12.81
CA SER A 73 -0.17 1.19 -13.86
C SER A 73 1.32 1.50 -13.82
N GLU A 74 2.13 0.58 -14.36
CA GLU A 74 3.60 0.69 -14.39
C GLU A 74 4.09 2.01 -15.00
N ARG A 75 3.43 2.52 -16.04
CA ARG A 75 3.77 3.80 -16.67
C ARG A 75 3.67 4.98 -15.69
N PHE A 76 2.66 4.99 -14.82
CA PHE A 76 2.51 6.01 -13.79
C PHE A 76 3.54 5.80 -12.68
N ARG A 77 3.79 4.55 -12.27
CA ARG A 77 4.77 4.21 -11.24
C ARG A 77 6.17 4.72 -11.62
N LEU A 78 6.63 4.40 -12.83
CA LEU A 78 7.95 4.83 -13.33
C LEU A 78 8.07 6.35 -13.36
N GLU A 79 7.00 7.05 -13.68
CA GLU A 79 7.04 8.52 -13.71
C GLU A 79 7.00 9.11 -12.30
N LEU A 80 6.17 8.58 -11.39
CA LEU A 80 6.10 9.06 -10.01
C LEU A 80 7.37 8.73 -9.20
N LYS A 81 8.10 7.68 -9.53
CA LYS A 81 9.43 7.41 -8.94
C LYS A 81 10.46 8.52 -9.20
N LYS A 82 10.24 9.39 -10.18
CA LYS A 82 11.09 10.55 -10.45
C LYS A 82 10.82 11.74 -9.52
N LEU A 83 9.75 11.66 -8.68
CA LEU A 83 9.45 12.69 -7.69
C LEU A 83 10.58 12.77 -6.66
N GLN A 84 11.33 13.85 -6.69
CA GLN A 84 12.40 14.11 -5.72
C GLN A 84 11.90 15.03 -4.62
N SER A 85 12.37 14.78 -3.41
CA SER A 85 12.07 15.63 -2.25
C SER A 85 13.01 16.85 -2.18
N THR A 86 13.33 17.47 -3.32
CA THR A 86 14.12 18.71 -3.32
C THR A 86 13.29 19.83 -2.71
N ALA A 87 13.41 19.98 -1.42
CA ALA A 87 12.82 21.09 -0.70
C ALA A 87 13.85 22.21 -0.58
N TYR A 88 13.48 23.42 -1.01
CA TYR A 88 14.31 24.59 -0.74
C TYR A 88 14.41 24.84 0.78
N PRO A 89 15.60 25.18 1.30
CA PRO A 89 15.71 25.60 2.69
C PRO A 89 14.80 26.79 2.96
N PHE A 90 14.21 26.82 4.16
CA PHE A 90 13.59 28.05 4.68
C PHE A 90 14.65 28.85 5.45
N ASP A 91 14.32 30.07 5.80
CA ASP A 91 15.25 31.00 6.42
C ASP A 91 15.89 30.46 7.70
N ASP A 92 17.22 30.46 7.75
CA ASP A 92 18.01 29.92 8.86
C ASP A 92 17.73 30.65 10.20
N SER A 93 17.49 31.96 10.18
CA SER A 93 17.13 32.72 11.37
C SER A 93 15.80 32.25 11.96
N THR A 94 14.85 31.91 11.12
CA THR A 94 13.57 31.31 11.54
C THR A 94 13.78 29.91 12.13
N ALA A 95 14.67 29.09 11.54
CA ALA A 95 14.98 27.76 12.05
C ALA A 95 15.63 27.82 13.44
N ILE A 96 16.62 28.71 13.61
CA ILE A 96 17.31 28.93 14.88
C ILE A 96 16.32 29.30 15.98
N LYS A 97 15.42 30.25 15.67
CA LYS A 97 14.39 30.67 16.64
C LYS A 97 13.49 29.50 17.02
N LEU A 98 13.05 28.66 16.05
CA LEU A 98 12.25 27.49 16.34
C LEU A 98 12.99 26.47 17.20
N ILE A 99 14.29 26.25 16.96
CA ILE A 99 15.13 25.37 17.77
C ILE A 99 15.20 25.91 19.24
N GLN A 100 15.44 27.21 19.44
CA GLN A 100 15.46 27.83 20.77
C GLN A 100 14.09 27.72 21.46
N ASP A 101 13.00 27.95 20.73
CA ASP A 101 11.64 27.83 21.27
C ASP A 101 11.34 26.37 21.71
N GLU A 102 11.79 25.36 20.94
CA GLU A 102 11.61 23.94 21.27
C GLU A 102 12.51 23.50 22.45
N LEU A 103 13.74 24.03 22.55
CA LEU A 103 14.67 23.74 23.64
C LEU A 103 14.29 24.47 24.93
N GLY A 104 13.55 25.58 24.84
CA GLY A 104 13.28 26.46 25.96
C GLY A 104 14.53 27.16 26.48
N ALA A 105 15.61 27.26 25.70
CA ALA A 105 16.90 27.80 26.05
C ALA A 105 17.59 28.46 24.84
N VAL A 106 18.57 29.32 25.09
CA VAL A 106 19.44 29.84 24.03
C VAL A 106 20.38 28.74 23.53
N LEU A 107 20.83 28.84 22.28
CA LEU A 107 21.66 27.79 21.67
C LEU A 107 22.92 27.49 22.47
N GLU A 108 23.57 28.51 22.96
CA GLU A 108 24.84 28.44 23.68
C GLU A 108 24.75 27.71 25.04
N ALA A 109 23.52 27.56 25.56
CA ALA A 109 23.29 26.78 26.78
C ALA A 109 23.32 25.27 26.52
N VAL A 110 23.06 24.85 25.29
CA VAL A 110 22.96 23.43 24.88
C VAL A 110 24.12 23.03 23.97
N PHE A 111 24.53 23.93 23.07
CA PHE A 111 25.54 23.65 22.05
C PHE A 111 26.78 24.52 22.32
N ALA A 112 27.95 23.89 22.39
CA ALA A 112 29.24 24.59 22.41
C ALA A 112 29.55 25.23 21.03
N GLU A 113 29.10 24.56 19.94
CA GLU A 113 29.22 25.05 18.58
C GLU A 113 27.91 24.72 17.85
N PHE A 114 27.37 25.66 17.07
CA PHE A 114 26.19 25.48 16.23
C PHE A 114 26.44 26.11 14.86
N ASP A 115 26.42 25.29 13.81
CA ASP A 115 26.51 25.81 12.45
C ASP A 115 25.14 26.39 12.05
N THR A 116 25.11 27.70 11.82
CA THR A 116 23.89 28.42 11.43
C THR A 116 23.44 28.19 10.00
N HIS A 117 24.23 27.48 9.18
CA HIS A 117 23.89 27.14 7.82
C HIS A 117 23.27 25.75 7.76
N CYS A 118 22.18 25.66 7.01
CA CYS A 118 21.47 24.40 6.82
C CYS A 118 22.36 23.35 6.15
N LEU A 119 22.61 22.22 6.83
CA LEU A 119 23.33 21.08 6.28
C LEU A 119 22.53 20.38 5.17
N ALA A 120 21.23 20.18 5.40
CA ALA A 120 20.33 19.53 4.46
C ALA A 120 18.88 19.99 4.66
N ALA A 121 18.13 20.14 3.56
CA ALA A 121 16.71 20.48 3.59
C ALA A 121 15.87 19.27 3.14
N ALA A 122 14.95 18.84 3.99
CA ALA A 122 13.99 17.79 3.74
C ALA A 122 12.58 18.35 3.43
N SER A 123 11.66 17.49 3.02
CA SER A 123 10.27 17.86 2.70
C SER A 123 9.57 18.55 3.88
N ILE A 124 9.78 18.04 5.09
CA ILE A 124 9.10 18.48 6.31
C ILE A 124 10.01 19.27 7.29
N GLY A 125 11.33 19.32 7.08
CA GLY A 125 12.26 19.94 8.02
C GLY A 125 13.59 20.34 7.41
N GLN A 126 14.49 20.83 8.26
CA GLN A 126 15.89 21.11 7.96
C GLN A 126 16.79 20.47 9.02
N VAL A 127 18.03 20.19 8.61
CA VAL A 127 19.05 19.57 9.47
C VAL A 127 20.22 20.52 9.61
N TYR A 128 20.68 20.72 10.84
CA TYR A 128 21.84 21.53 11.21
C TYR A 128 22.89 20.65 11.88
N GLN A 129 24.13 21.07 11.79
CA GLN A 129 25.24 20.45 12.51
C GLN A 129 25.54 21.26 13.78
N ALA A 130 25.81 20.55 14.87
CA ALA A 130 26.18 21.19 16.12
C ALA A 130 27.12 20.28 16.94
N ARG A 131 27.73 20.85 17.98
CA ARG A 131 28.43 20.11 19.02
C ARG A 131 27.81 20.46 20.37
N LEU A 132 27.43 19.48 21.14
CA LEU A 132 26.88 19.67 22.47
C LEU A 132 27.95 20.23 23.42
N VAL A 133 27.52 20.91 24.49
CA VAL A 133 28.44 21.36 25.57
C VAL A 133 29.14 20.19 26.25
N THR A 134 28.61 18.98 26.15
CA THR A 134 29.20 17.73 26.62
C THR A 134 30.24 17.14 25.65
N GLY A 135 30.42 17.75 24.47
CA GLY A 135 31.47 17.45 23.49
C GLY A 135 31.04 16.57 22.29
N GLU A 136 29.86 15.96 22.31
CA GLU A 136 29.41 15.11 21.24
C GLU A 136 29.02 15.90 19.96
N GLU A 137 29.43 15.42 18.79
CA GLU A 137 28.97 15.94 17.52
C GLU A 137 27.57 15.44 17.24
N VAL A 138 26.67 16.35 16.92
CA VAL A 138 25.24 16.04 16.72
C VAL A 138 24.70 16.66 15.43
N VAL A 139 23.61 16.10 14.94
CA VAL A 139 22.72 16.73 13.97
C VAL A 139 21.42 17.11 14.67
N VAL A 140 20.91 18.27 14.29
CA VAL A 140 19.70 18.88 14.84
C VAL A 140 18.68 19.00 13.72
N LYS A 141 17.63 18.19 13.76
CA LYS A 141 16.53 18.16 12.79
C LYS A 141 15.38 19.00 13.31
N ILE A 142 14.98 20.07 12.62
CA ILE A 142 13.85 20.94 13.00
C ILE A 142 12.79 20.95 11.91
N GLN A 143 11.52 20.87 12.29
CA GLN A 143 10.40 20.93 11.36
C GLN A 143 10.21 22.33 10.78
N ARG A 144 9.69 22.35 9.53
CA ARG A 144 9.30 23.60 8.87
C ARG A 144 8.20 24.32 9.64
N PRO A 145 8.23 25.65 9.68
CA PRO A 145 7.17 26.41 10.34
C PRO A 145 5.81 26.10 9.67
N HIS A 146 4.79 25.89 10.50
CA HIS A 146 3.39 25.67 10.09
C HIS A 146 3.17 24.45 9.17
N ILE A 147 4.12 23.51 9.04
CA ILE A 147 4.00 22.35 8.15
C ILE A 147 2.81 21.45 8.51
N GLU A 148 2.57 21.23 9.80
CA GLU A 148 1.44 20.43 10.30
C GLU A 148 0.08 21.00 9.84
N LYS A 149 -0.09 22.33 9.99
CA LYS A 149 -1.32 23.01 9.56
C LYS A 149 -1.54 22.88 8.05
N LYS A 150 -0.46 23.00 7.27
CA LYS A 150 -0.51 22.83 5.81
C LYS A 150 -0.91 21.42 5.43
N ILE A 151 -0.25 20.41 6.00
CA ILE A 151 -0.52 19.00 5.72
C ILE A 151 -1.96 18.65 6.09
N ARG A 152 -2.47 19.11 7.23
CA ARG A 152 -3.87 18.89 7.65
C ARG A 152 -4.88 19.45 6.64
N LEU A 153 -4.63 20.63 6.10
CA LEU A 153 -5.48 21.22 5.06
C LEU A 153 -5.41 20.44 3.74
N ASP A 154 -4.21 20.01 3.35
CA ASP A 154 -4.00 19.21 2.14
C ASP A 154 -4.73 17.86 2.26
N LEU A 155 -4.60 17.16 3.39
CA LEU A 155 -5.29 15.89 3.69
C LEU A 155 -6.82 16.05 3.65
N TYR A 156 -7.34 17.09 4.30
CA TYR A 156 -8.78 17.38 4.25
C TYR A 156 -9.28 17.51 2.79
N LEU A 157 -8.53 18.21 1.94
CA LEU A 157 -8.87 18.37 0.54
C LEU A 157 -8.76 17.07 -0.23
N MET A 158 -7.72 16.24 0.04
CA MET A 158 -7.55 14.93 -0.58
C MET A 158 -8.72 14.00 -0.25
N HIS A 159 -9.14 13.94 1.02
CA HIS A 159 -10.33 13.18 1.45
C HIS A 159 -11.60 13.67 0.78
N TYR A 160 -11.81 15.00 0.73
CA TYR A 160 -12.98 15.56 0.07
C TYR A 160 -13.05 15.18 -1.40
N ILE A 161 -11.94 15.34 -2.12
CA ILE A 161 -11.85 14.98 -3.54
C ILE A 161 -12.09 13.46 -3.72
N ALA A 162 -11.43 12.61 -2.95
CA ALA A 162 -11.58 11.16 -3.05
C ALA A 162 -13.04 10.71 -2.81
N LYS A 163 -13.70 11.24 -1.78
CA LYS A 163 -15.11 10.96 -1.50
C LYS A 163 -16.03 11.38 -2.65
N GLN A 164 -15.77 12.54 -3.28
CA GLN A 164 -16.55 12.98 -4.44
C GLN A 164 -16.27 12.08 -5.68
N PHE A 165 -15.03 11.65 -5.88
CA PHE A 165 -14.69 10.72 -6.97
C PHE A 165 -15.38 9.37 -6.80
N VAL A 166 -15.33 8.76 -5.62
CA VAL A 166 -16.01 7.48 -5.35
C VAL A 166 -17.52 7.61 -5.49
N LYS A 167 -18.11 8.73 -5.07
CA LYS A 167 -19.56 8.99 -5.24
C LYS A 167 -19.96 9.06 -6.71
N ASN A 168 -19.16 9.71 -7.57
CA ASN A 168 -19.47 9.89 -8.99
C ASN A 168 -19.01 8.70 -9.87
N TYR A 169 -18.04 7.92 -9.41
CA TYR A 169 -17.47 6.77 -10.09
C TYR A 169 -17.41 5.58 -9.14
N PRO A 170 -18.52 4.87 -8.91
CA PRO A 170 -18.57 3.74 -7.94
C PRO A 170 -17.56 2.63 -8.23
N GLU A 171 -17.10 2.50 -9.48
CA GLU A 171 -16.06 1.54 -9.89
C GLU A 171 -14.74 1.76 -9.14
N LEU A 172 -14.43 3.01 -8.74
CA LEU A 172 -13.25 3.36 -7.97
C LEU A 172 -13.31 2.90 -6.50
N ALA A 173 -14.49 2.54 -6.01
CA ALA A 173 -14.64 1.95 -4.67
C ALA A 173 -13.87 0.61 -4.54
N ALA A 174 -13.74 -0.12 -5.66
CA ALA A 174 -12.97 -1.37 -5.68
C ALA A 174 -11.47 -1.16 -5.41
N ILE A 175 -10.93 0.01 -5.78
CA ILE A 175 -9.51 0.37 -5.57
C ILE A 175 -9.28 0.91 -4.15
N ASN A 176 -10.35 1.16 -3.38
CA ASN A 176 -10.29 1.70 -2.01
C ASN A 176 -9.46 2.98 -1.88
N VAL A 177 -9.68 3.95 -2.77
CA VAL A 177 -8.93 5.22 -2.82
C VAL A 177 -8.99 5.97 -1.48
N VAL A 178 -10.15 5.96 -0.81
CA VAL A 178 -10.32 6.63 0.50
C VAL A 178 -9.44 5.96 1.55
N GLY A 179 -9.48 4.63 1.66
CA GLY A 179 -8.64 3.90 2.62
C GLY A 179 -7.13 4.07 2.34
N PHE A 180 -6.74 4.31 1.09
CA PHE A 180 -5.34 4.64 0.79
C PHE A 180 -4.96 6.04 1.30
N ILE A 181 -5.88 7.01 1.24
CA ILE A 181 -5.64 8.34 1.83
C ILE A 181 -5.60 8.26 3.35
N ASP A 182 -6.44 7.43 3.99
CA ASP A 182 -6.39 7.17 5.44
C ASP A 182 -5.01 6.58 5.82
N GLU A 183 -4.50 5.60 5.05
CA GLU A 183 -3.16 5.03 5.25
C GLU A 183 -2.05 6.08 5.08
N PHE A 184 -2.18 6.97 4.09
CA PHE A 184 -1.25 8.07 3.88
C PHE A 184 -1.28 9.06 5.05
N GLU A 185 -2.48 9.42 5.52
CA GLU A 185 -2.66 10.30 6.68
C GLU A 185 -1.97 9.76 7.92
N ASP A 186 -2.16 8.47 8.23
CA ASP A 186 -1.47 7.81 9.34
C ASP A 186 0.06 7.86 9.20
N LYS A 187 0.59 7.64 8.00
CA LYS A 187 2.03 7.67 7.74
C LYS A 187 2.61 9.08 7.89
N ILE A 188 1.96 10.09 7.31
CA ILE A 188 2.47 11.46 7.36
C ILE A 188 2.40 12.04 8.78
N HIS A 189 1.38 11.66 9.56
CA HIS A 189 1.30 12.06 10.97
C HIS A 189 2.44 11.48 11.82
N ARG A 190 2.84 10.23 11.56
CA ARG A 190 4.03 9.64 12.21
C ARG A 190 5.31 10.34 11.79
N GLU A 191 5.45 10.75 10.54
CA GLU A 191 6.63 11.49 10.05
C GLU A 191 6.69 12.91 10.62
N LEU A 192 5.55 13.49 10.97
CA LEU A 192 5.46 14.79 11.67
C LEU A 192 5.78 14.73 13.16
N ASP A 193 5.99 13.56 13.72
CA ASP A 193 6.32 13.40 15.13
C ASP A 193 7.74 12.85 15.29
N TYR A 194 8.71 13.72 15.51
CA TYR A 194 10.11 13.30 15.69
C TYR A 194 10.35 12.44 16.94
N THR A 195 9.42 12.41 17.90
CA THR A 195 9.50 11.45 19.00
C THR A 195 9.31 10.01 18.53
N GLN A 196 8.56 9.81 17.44
CA GLN A 196 8.41 8.49 16.80
C GLN A 196 9.72 8.06 16.11
N GLU A 197 10.38 8.99 15.38
CA GLU A 197 11.67 8.71 14.75
C GLU A 197 12.71 8.40 15.84
N ALA A 198 12.75 9.16 16.93
CA ALA A 198 13.59 8.90 18.08
C ALA A 198 13.33 7.51 18.72
N ALA A 199 12.06 7.12 18.86
CA ALA A 199 11.70 5.81 19.39
C ALA A 199 12.13 4.67 18.44
N ASN A 200 12.02 4.87 17.12
CA ASN A 200 12.50 3.93 16.13
C ASN A 200 14.02 3.75 16.22
N ILE A 201 14.79 4.86 16.27
CA ILE A 201 16.26 4.83 16.41
C ILE A 201 16.64 4.00 17.65
N ARG A 202 16.06 4.29 18.80
CA ARG A 202 16.34 3.55 20.04
C ARG A 202 16.00 2.07 19.94
N ARG A 203 14.95 1.71 19.19
CA ARG A 203 14.60 0.31 18.96
C ARG A 203 15.65 -0.39 18.10
N PHE A 204 16.15 0.27 17.06
CA PHE A 204 17.25 -0.26 16.25
C PHE A 204 18.56 -0.32 17.05
N GLU A 205 18.88 0.69 17.86
CA GLU A 205 20.04 0.68 18.76
C GLU A 205 20.01 -0.55 19.68
N PHE A 206 18.85 -0.82 20.31
CA PHE A 206 18.68 -2.02 21.14
C PHE A 206 18.81 -3.32 20.33
N MET A 207 18.23 -3.38 19.13
CA MET A 207 18.29 -4.55 18.24
C MET A 207 19.71 -4.91 17.86
N PHE A 208 20.56 -3.91 17.63
CA PHE A 208 21.94 -4.06 17.15
C PHE A 208 23.01 -3.82 18.22
N GLN A 209 22.65 -3.72 19.50
CA GLN A 209 23.60 -3.40 20.58
C GLN A 209 24.82 -4.32 20.68
N ASN A 210 24.73 -5.56 20.18
CA ASN A 210 25.79 -6.56 20.17
C ASN A 210 26.34 -6.86 18.76
N ASP A 211 26.02 -6.02 17.77
CA ASP A 211 26.40 -6.22 16.38
C ASP A 211 27.37 -5.13 15.94
N SER A 212 28.64 -5.49 15.78
CA SER A 212 29.71 -4.55 15.41
C SER A 212 29.72 -4.16 13.93
N THR A 213 28.84 -4.75 13.09
CA THR A 213 28.78 -4.46 11.65
C THR A 213 27.89 -3.29 11.30
N VAL A 214 27.11 -2.80 12.27
CA VAL A 214 26.18 -1.67 12.09
C VAL A 214 26.35 -0.65 13.22
N HIS A 215 26.22 0.63 12.90
CA HIS A 215 26.19 1.73 13.85
C HIS A 215 24.87 2.50 13.73
N ILE A 216 24.12 2.53 14.81
CA ILE A 216 22.87 3.29 14.94
C ILE A 216 23.17 4.55 15.77
N PRO A 217 22.79 5.77 15.31
CA PRO A 217 23.10 7.00 16.03
C PRO A 217 22.40 7.06 17.39
N LYS A 218 23.09 7.56 18.38
CA LYS A 218 22.53 7.82 19.70
C LYS A 218 21.55 8.99 19.63
N VAL A 219 20.39 8.85 20.25
CA VAL A 219 19.40 9.94 20.39
C VAL A 219 19.57 10.65 21.72
N PHE A 220 19.62 11.98 21.69
CA PHE A 220 19.65 12.83 22.88
C PHE A 220 18.23 13.22 23.27
N THR A 221 17.56 12.32 23.99
CA THR A 221 16.12 12.44 24.31
C THR A 221 15.78 13.69 25.14
N GLN A 222 16.72 14.19 25.94
CA GLN A 222 16.55 15.44 26.73
C GLN A 222 16.40 16.67 25.85
N TYR A 223 16.86 16.64 24.60
CA TYR A 223 16.78 17.74 23.63
C TYR A 223 15.82 17.42 22.46
N THR A 224 15.16 16.28 22.52
CA THR A 224 14.24 15.83 21.45
C THR A 224 12.80 16.10 21.86
N THR A 225 12.05 16.77 20.96
CA THR A 225 10.63 17.08 21.12
C THR A 225 9.83 16.55 19.93
N HIS A 226 8.53 16.80 19.91
CA HIS A 226 7.67 16.51 18.76
C HIS A 226 8.17 17.13 17.45
N ARG A 227 8.84 18.31 17.51
CA ARG A 227 9.27 19.08 16.34
C ARG A 227 10.78 19.20 16.19
N LEU A 228 11.55 18.73 17.17
CA LEU A 228 13.00 18.80 17.21
C LEU A 228 13.57 17.42 17.51
N LEU A 229 14.53 16.94 16.70
CA LEU A 229 15.29 15.72 16.94
C LEU A 229 16.77 16.06 17.03
N VAL A 230 17.41 15.66 18.12
CA VAL A 230 18.86 15.77 18.32
C VAL A 230 19.45 14.37 18.42
N MET A 231 20.33 14.03 17.48
CA MET A 231 20.98 12.72 17.44
C MET A 231 22.46 12.83 17.06
N GLU A 232 23.21 11.80 17.33
CA GLU A 232 24.62 11.67 16.97
C GLU A 232 24.83 11.92 15.48
N LYS A 233 25.87 12.70 15.16
CA LYS A 233 26.31 12.90 13.79
C LYS A 233 27.18 11.74 13.34
N ILE A 234 26.72 10.98 12.35
CA ILE A 234 27.53 9.93 11.70
C ILE A 234 28.36 10.57 10.59
N THR A 235 29.67 10.30 10.60
CA THR A 235 30.58 10.76 9.56
C THR A 235 31.19 9.55 8.87
N GLY A 236 30.98 9.42 7.56
CA GLY A 236 31.45 8.30 6.76
C GLY A 236 31.36 8.59 5.26
N ILE A 237 31.58 7.57 4.43
CA ILE A 237 31.49 7.64 2.98
C ILE A 237 30.13 7.06 2.56
N THR A 238 29.35 7.78 1.76
CA THR A 238 28.10 7.24 1.23
C THR A 238 28.37 6.17 0.18
N PRO A 239 27.58 5.09 0.11
CA PRO A 239 27.76 3.98 -0.81
C PRO A 239 27.83 4.36 -2.31
N ASP A 240 27.25 5.50 -2.68
CA ASP A 240 27.28 5.99 -4.06
C ASP A 240 28.68 6.47 -4.50
N HIS A 241 29.60 6.71 -3.57
CA HIS A 241 30.99 7.13 -3.84
C HIS A 241 31.94 5.93 -3.87
N LEU A 242 31.72 4.99 -4.81
CA LEU A 242 32.50 3.76 -4.95
C LEU A 242 34.00 3.99 -5.06
N ASP A 243 34.43 5.05 -5.76
CA ASP A 243 35.85 5.38 -5.94
C ASP A 243 36.51 5.71 -4.59
N LYS A 244 35.83 6.54 -3.76
CA LYS A 244 36.34 6.89 -2.42
C LYS A 244 36.41 5.68 -1.49
N LEU A 245 35.45 4.75 -1.62
CA LEU A 245 35.47 3.51 -0.83
C LEU A 245 36.64 2.63 -1.24
N LYS A 246 36.92 2.48 -2.54
CA LYS A 246 38.08 1.72 -3.06
C LYS A 246 39.40 2.36 -2.63
N GLU A 247 39.53 3.67 -2.78
CA GLU A 247 40.73 4.41 -2.35
C GLU A 247 40.96 4.32 -0.84
N GLY A 248 39.88 4.27 -0.05
CA GLY A 248 39.91 4.08 1.40
C GLY A 248 40.21 2.66 1.86
N GLY A 249 40.37 1.71 0.93
CA GLY A 249 40.69 0.31 1.25
C GLY A 249 39.54 -0.49 1.86
N TYR A 250 38.29 -0.08 1.61
CA TYR A 250 37.11 -0.78 2.08
C TYR A 250 36.82 -2.04 1.25
N ASP A 251 36.37 -3.10 1.93
CA ASP A 251 35.94 -4.35 1.30
C ASP A 251 34.49 -4.27 0.85
N MET A 252 34.27 -4.07 -0.46
CA MET A 252 32.94 -3.92 -1.07
C MET A 252 32.06 -5.16 -0.88
N HIS A 253 32.66 -6.35 -0.99
CA HIS A 253 31.96 -7.62 -0.78
C HIS A 253 31.47 -7.72 0.68
N GLN A 254 32.36 -7.45 1.63
CA GLN A 254 32.02 -7.52 3.06
C GLN A 254 30.94 -6.50 3.43
N ILE A 255 30.98 -5.27 2.87
CA ILE A 255 29.93 -4.25 3.09
C ILE A 255 28.59 -4.73 2.54
N ALA A 256 28.58 -5.32 1.34
CA ALA A 256 27.35 -5.85 0.74
C ALA A 256 26.75 -7.00 1.58
N VAL A 257 27.61 -7.93 2.07
CA VAL A 257 27.21 -9.01 2.98
C VAL A 257 26.67 -8.46 4.31
N ASN A 258 27.36 -7.48 4.91
CA ASN A 258 26.90 -6.84 6.15
C ASN A 258 25.53 -6.20 5.96
N GLY A 259 25.32 -5.42 4.89
CA GLY A 259 24.04 -4.80 4.59
C GLY A 259 22.91 -5.81 4.40
N ALA A 260 23.20 -6.92 3.71
CA ALA A 260 22.23 -8.01 3.55
C ALA A 260 21.84 -8.63 4.90
N ASN A 261 22.83 -8.98 5.73
CA ASN A 261 22.57 -9.59 7.04
C ASN A 261 21.80 -8.66 7.98
N ILE A 262 22.14 -7.36 8.00
CA ILE A 262 21.43 -6.35 8.79
C ILE A 262 19.94 -6.31 8.39
N LEU A 263 19.62 -6.21 7.10
CA LEU A 263 18.24 -6.15 6.65
C LEU A 263 17.50 -7.47 6.87
N LEU A 264 18.14 -8.62 6.61
CA LEU A 264 17.54 -9.94 6.83
C LEU A 264 17.21 -10.18 8.31
N LYS A 265 18.10 -9.78 9.23
CA LYS A 265 17.84 -9.81 10.66
C LYS A 265 16.62 -8.95 11.03
N MET A 266 16.57 -7.70 10.57
CA MET A 266 15.43 -6.80 10.78
C MET A 266 14.11 -7.42 10.33
N ILE A 267 14.08 -8.06 9.16
CA ILE A 267 12.87 -8.60 8.54
C ILE A 267 12.49 -9.94 9.15
N LEU A 268 13.41 -10.90 9.14
CA LEU A 268 13.09 -12.31 9.39
C LEU A 268 13.20 -12.71 10.86
N GLU A 269 13.97 -11.99 11.67
CA GLU A 269 14.07 -12.24 13.10
C GLU A 269 13.17 -11.30 13.90
N GLU A 270 13.25 -10.00 13.64
CA GLU A 270 12.59 -8.97 14.45
C GLU A 270 11.22 -8.54 13.92
N GLY A 271 10.96 -8.73 12.61
CA GLY A 271 9.74 -8.25 11.96
C GLY A 271 9.58 -6.71 12.04
N PHE A 272 10.69 -6.01 12.30
CA PHE A 272 10.76 -4.55 12.37
C PHE A 272 11.97 -4.10 11.56
N PHE A 273 11.74 -3.39 10.46
CA PHE A 273 12.77 -3.11 9.48
C PHE A 273 12.71 -1.69 8.95
N HIS A 274 13.86 -1.20 8.50
CA HIS A 274 13.97 0.05 7.75
C HIS A 274 13.29 -0.12 6.39
N ALA A 275 12.26 0.66 6.12
CA ALA A 275 11.45 0.51 4.91
C ALA A 275 12.03 1.22 3.67
N ASP A 276 13.07 2.05 3.86
CA ASP A 276 13.73 2.79 2.79
C ASP A 276 15.26 2.83 2.95
N PRO A 277 15.97 1.67 2.88
CA PRO A 277 17.43 1.59 3.02
C PRO A 277 18.12 2.09 1.74
N HIS A 278 17.83 3.36 1.39
CA HIS A 278 18.45 4.01 0.23
C HIS A 278 19.93 4.34 0.52
N PRO A 279 20.84 4.23 -0.46
CA PRO A 279 22.26 4.57 -0.27
C PRO A 279 22.51 5.95 0.36
N GLY A 280 21.65 6.94 0.10
CA GLY A 280 21.74 8.26 0.73
C GLY A 280 21.43 8.29 2.23
N ASN A 281 20.84 7.21 2.79
CA ASN A 281 20.56 7.07 4.22
C ASN A 281 21.60 6.19 4.95
N LEU A 282 22.66 5.81 4.22
CA LEU A 282 23.71 4.93 4.72
C LEU A 282 25.08 5.60 4.63
N PHE A 283 25.93 5.34 5.60
CA PHE A 283 27.34 5.71 5.59
C PHE A 283 28.20 4.47 5.86
N ILE A 284 29.30 4.36 5.13
CA ILE A 284 30.31 3.33 5.39
C ILE A 284 31.37 3.94 6.29
N LEU A 285 31.54 3.34 7.46
CA LEU A 285 32.47 3.72 8.51
C LEU A 285 33.71 2.82 8.47
N PRO A 286 34.82 3.22 9.14
CA PRO A 286 36.01 2.36 9.25
C PRO A 286 35.67 0.94 9.73
N GLY A 287 36.34 -0.08 9.18
CA GLY A 287 36.07 -1.48 9.49
C GLY A 287 34.86 -2.07 8.76
N ASN A 288 34.40 -1.48 7.65
CA ASN A 288 33.25 -1.92 6.85
C ASN A 288 31.93 -1.91 7.64
N VAL A 289 31.82 -1.00 8.63
CA VAL A 289 30.62 -0.81 9.45
C VAL A 289 29.62 0.04 8.70
N ILE A 290 28.32 -0.32 8.76
CA ILE A 290 27.25 0.44 8.12
C ILE A 290 26.57 1.34 9.13
N GLY A 291 26.70 2.67 8.97
CA GLY A 291 25.96 3.67 9.72
C GLY A 291 24.64 4.00 9.03
N MET A 292 23.56 4.11 9.79
CA MET A 292 22.22 4.46 9.31
C MET A 292 21.77 5.78 9.89
N ILE A 293 21.11 6.67 9.11
CA ILE A 293 20.83 8.05 9.56
C ILE A 293 19.37 8.50 9.49
N ASP A 294 18.49 7.80 8.77
CA ASP A 294 17.07 8.17 8.65
C ASP A 294 16.20 6.99 9.11
N PHE A 295 15.35 7.21 10.11
CA PHE A 295 14.47 6.20 10.68
C PHE A 295 13.00 6.64 10.66
N GLY A 296 12.69 7.63 9.82
CA GLY A 296 11.33 8.13 9.62
C GLY A 296 10.39 7.11 8.98
N MET A 297 10.92 6.19 8.16
CA MET A 297 10.14 5.13 7.53
C MET A 297 10.55 3.76 8.02
N VAL A 298 9.71 3.14 8.85
CA VAL A 298 9.89 1.77 9.31
C VAL A 298 8.72 0.88 8.92
N GLY A 299 9.02 -0.37 8.60
CA GLY A 299 8.05 -1.42 8.39
C GLY A 299 7.91 -2.30 9.63
N VAL A 300 6.67 -2.69 9.93
CA VAL A 300 6.38 -3.64 11.01
C VAL A 300 5.57 -4.78 10.42
N LEU A 301 6.09 -6.00 10.54
CA LEU A 301 5.39 -7.21 10.16
C LEU A 301 4.59 -7.74 11.35
N ARG A 302 3.30 -7.84 11.16
CA ARG A 302 2.40 -8.44 12.16
C ARG A 302 2.64 -9.96 12.23
N PRO A 303 2.21 -10.62 13.29
CA PRO A 303 2.36 -12.08 13.41
C PRO A 303 1.83 -12.85 12.20
N ARG A 304 0.80 -12.34 11.53
CA ARG A 304 0.23 -12.93 10.32
C ARG A 304 1.17 -12.82 9.11
N GLU A 305 1.81 -11.67 8.91
CA GLU A 305 2.76 -11.46 7.83
C GLU A 305 4.05 -12.27 8.06
N MET A 306 4.52 -12.34 9.31
CA MET A 306 5.62 -13.25 9.69
C MET A 306 5.24 -14.71 9.46
N ASN A 307 3.97 -15.07 9.70
CA ASN A 307 3.43 -16.39 9.43
C ASN A 307 3.44 -16.72 7.96
N PHE A 308 3.03 -15.76 7.14
CA PHE A 308 3.09 -15.88 5.70
C PHE A 308 4.53 -16.11 5.23
N LEU A 309 5.50 -15.29 5.68
CA LEU A 309 6.91 -15.42 5.26
C LEU A 309 7.46 -16.82 5.56
N ALA A 310 7.16 -17.36 6.74
CA ALA A 310 7.62 -18.70 7.08
C ALA A 310 7.00 -19.78 6.18
N GLN A 311 5.67 -19.74 5.97
CA GLN A 311 4.96 -20.70 5.11
C GLN A 311 5.38 -20.56 3.64
N PHE A 312 5.53 -19.33 3.17
CA PHE A 312 6.01 -19.02 1.83
C PHE A 312 7.41 -19.57 1.61
N SER A 313 8.33 -19.36 2.56
CA SER A 313 9.70 -19.91 2.49
C SER A 313 9.71 -21.44 2.42
N VAL A 314 8.87 -22.10 3.22
CA VAL A 314 8.73 -23.58 3.18
C VAL A 314 8.15 -24.02 1.84
N GLY A 315 7.12 -23.34 1.35
CA GLY A 315 6.49 -23.63 0.05
C GLY A 315 7.48 -23.47 -1.11
N LEU A 316 8.32 -22.44 -1.08
CA LEU A 316 9.38 -22.22 -2.08
C LEU A 316 10.40 -23.36 -2.07
N VAL A 317 10.94 -23.71 -0.90
CA VAL A 317 11.94 -24.79 -0.78
C VAL A 317 11.37 -26.14 -1.24
N ARG A 318 10.10 -26.41 -0.94
CA ARG A 318 9.41 -27.64 -1.34
C ARG A 318 8.83 -27.58 -2.76
N GLN A 319 8.87 -26.42 -3.40
CA GLN A 319 8.23 -26.15 -4.69
C GLN A 319 6.73 -26.51 -4.67
N ASP A 320 6.08 -26.21 -3.56
CA ASP A 320 4.67 -26.52 -3.30
C ASP A 320 3.79 -25.29 -3.56
N ALA A 321 3.28 -25.18 -4.80
CA ALA A 321 2.40 -24.09 -5.22
C ALA A 321 1.11 -24.01 -4.38
N ARG A 322 0.58 -25.15 -3.93
CA ARG A 322 -0.63 -25.22 -3.10
C ARG A 322 -0.37 -24.62 -1.71
N ALA A 323 0.77 -24.94 -1.10
CA ALA A 323 1.16 -24.36 0.18
C ALA A 323 1.33 -22.84 0.08
N ILE A 324 1.93 -22.35 -1.01
CA ILE A 324 2.11 -20.91 -1.28
C ILE A 324 0.74 -20.24 -1.51
N ALA A 325 -0.15 -20.83 -2.31
CA ALA A 325 -1.50 -20.29 -2.54
C ALA A 325 -2.29 -20.18 -1.23
N SER A 326 -2.26 -21.23 -0.40
CA SER A 326 -2.91 -21.25 0.92
C SER A 326 -2.36 -20.15 1.85
N ALA A 327 -1.03 -19.97 1.88
CA ALA A 327 -0.38 -18.92 2.66
C ALA A 327 -0.82 -17.52 2.18
N LEU A 328 -0.89 -17.29 0.86
CA LEU A 328 -1.35 -16.03 0.26
C LEU A 328 -2.81 -15.74 0.56
N LEU A 329 -3.71 -16.72 0.42
CA LEU A 329 -5.13 -16.55 0.74
C LEU A 329 -5.32 -16.23 2.22
N THR A 330 -4.55 -16.89 3.11
CA THR A 330 -4.53 -16.59 4.53
C THR A 330 -4.04 -15.18 4.81
N LEU A 331 -2.97 -14.73 4.16
CA LEU A 331 -2.44 -13.37 4.26
C LEU A 331 -3.48 -12.33 3.85
N CYS A 332 -4.18 -12.57 2.75
CA CYS A 332 -5.18 -11.65 2.19
C CYS A 332 -6.56 -11.71 2.86
N ASP A 333 -6.73 -12.53 3.91
CA ASP A 333 -8.00 -12.75 4.64
C ASP A 333 -9.16 -13.28 3.78
N VAL A 334 -8.84 -14.12 2.85
CA VAL A 334 -9.82 -14.73 1.95
C VAL A 334 -10.11 -16.14 2.42
N LYS A 335 -11.32 -16.39 2.95
CA LYS A 335 -11.75 -17.72 3.44
C LYS A 335 -12.22 -18.63 2.30
N PHE A 336 -12.89 -18.06 1.30
CA PHE A 336 -13.39 -18.77 0.13
C PHE A 336 -12.98 -17.99 -1.12
N TYR A 337 -12.32 -18.66 -2.04
CA TYR A 337 -11.87 -18.05 -3.29
C TYR A 337 -12.16 -19.00 -4.45
N ASP A 338 -13.08 -18.60 -5.33
CA ASP A 338 -13.58 -19.45 -6.42
C ASP A 338 -12.50 -19.83 -7.44
N ARG A 339 -11.39 -19.05 -7.50
CA ARG A 339 -10.29 -19.26 -8.44
C ARG A 339 -9.02 -19.80 -7.78
N THR A 340 -9.16 -20.60 -6.72
CA THR A 340 -8.02 -21.17 -5.99
C THR A 340 -7.17 -22.06 -6.89
N GLU A 341 -7.79 -22.90 -7.73
CA GLU A 341 -7.09 -23.78 -8.68
C GLU A 341 -6.31 -23.00 -9.73
N ASP A 342 -6.87 -21.90 -10.27
CA ASP A 342 -6.17 -21.00 -11.20
C ASP A 342 -4.96 -20.34 -10.54
N LEU A 343 -5.09 -19.92 -9.26
CA LEU A 343 -4.00 -19.34 -8.48
C LEU A 343 -2.88 -20.36 -8.25
N GLU A 344 -3.22 -21.58 -7.82
CA GLU A 344 -2.28 -22.69 -7.65
C GLU A 344 -1.54 -22.98 -8.96
N PHE A 345 -2.26 -23.06 -10.08
CA PHE A 345 -1.68 -23.29 -11.38
C PHE A 345 -0.71 -22.16 -11.80
N SER A 346 -1.09 -20.91 -11.59
CA SER A 346 -0.24 -19.75 -11.94
C SER A 346 1.04 -19.73 -11.10
N LEU A 347 0.96 -20.07 -9.82
CA LEU A 347 2.12 -20.20 -8.93
C LEU A 347 3.00 -21.39 -9.31
N ASP A 348 2.41 -22.53 -9.72
CA ASP A 348 3.17 -23.69 -10.21
C ASP A 348 3.96 -23.34 -11.48
N GLN A 349 3.34 -22.60 -12.43
CA GLN A 349 4.02 -22.10 -13.62
C GLN A 349 5.19 -21.17 -13.26
N LEU A 350 4.99 -20.29 -12.26
CA LEU A 350 6.04 -19.42 -11.79
C LEU A 350 7.19 -20.21 -11.15
N LEU A 351 6.89 -21.16 -10.26
CA LEU A 351 7.92 -22.02 -9.62
C LEU A 351 8.72 -22.82 -10.64
N LYS A 352 8.08 -23.30 -11.72
CA LYS A 352 8.76 -24.03 -12.81
C LYS A 352 9.82 -23.19 -13.51
N GLN A 353 9.65 -21.86 -13.60
CA GLN A 353 10.66 -20.98 -14.20
C GLN A 353 11.94 -20.92 -13.37
N TYR A 354 11.83 -21.04 -12.04
CA TYR A 354 12.96 -21.00 -11.10
C TYR A 354 13.53 -22.38 -10.77
N ARG A 355 12.86 -23.48 -11.17
CA ARG A 355 13.22 -24.86 -10.82
C ARG A 355 14.60 -25.30 -11.32
N HIS A 356 15.02 -24.76 -12.45
CA HIS A 356 16.25 -25.15 -13.13
C HIS A 356 17.45 -24.28 -12.76
N LEU A 357 17.22 -23.23 -11.95
CA LEU A 357 18.24 -22.32 -11.49
C LEU A 357 18.85 -22.84 -10.19
N SER A 358 20.15 -22.68 -10.02
CA SER A 358 20.78 -22.84 -8.71
C SER A 358 20.34 -21.71 -7.78
N ILE A 359 20.53 -21.91 -6.48
CA ILE A 359 20.11 -20.90 -5.46
C ILE A 359 20.82 -19.56 -5.70
N GLU A 360 22.07 -19.63 -6.17
CA GLU A 360 22.91 -18.47 -6.47
C GLU A 360 22.44 -17.69 -7.71
N GLU A 361 21.77 -18.37 -8.65
CA GLU A 361 21.25 -17.78 -9.89
C GLU A 361 19.88 -17.15 -9.74
N ILE A 362 19.19 -17.38 -8.61
CA ILE A 362 17.86 -16.81 -8.36
C ILE A 362 17.98 -15.34 -7.97
N ASP A 363 17.47 -14.47 -8.83
CA ASP A 363 17.18 -13.06 -8.51
C ASP A 363 15.96 -13.00 -7.59
N PHE A 364 16.21 -12.76 -6.30
CA PHE A 364 15.17 -12.80 -5.26
C PHE A 364 14.15 -11.68 -5.43
N SER A 365 14.59 -10.46 -5.79
CA SER A 365 13.66 -9.33 -6.03
C SER A 365 12.75 -9.60 -7.20
N LYS A 366 13.28 -10.15 -8.29
CA LYS A 366 12.48 -10.53 -9.45
C LYS A 366 11.45 -11.60 -9.09
N MET A 367 11.86 -12.61 -8.33
CA MET A 367 10.94 -13.66 -7.86
C MET A 367 9.83 -13.10 -6.98
N VAL A 368 10.15 -12.21 -6.03
CA VAL A 368 9.16 -11.52 -5.19
C VAL A 368 8.23 -10.67 -6.05
N GLN A 369 8.75 -9.93 -7.03
CA GLN A 369 7.95 -9.12 -7.94
C GLN A 369 7.01 -9.98 -8.80
N ASP A 370 7.47 -11.10 -9.31
CA ASP A 370 6.66 -12.03 -10.10
C ASP A 370 5.54 -12.65 -9.26
N CYS A 371 5.83 -13.03 -8.01
CA CYS A 371 4.81 -13.46 -7.04
C CYS A 371 3.76 -12.37 -6.80
N LEU A 372 4.20 -11.12 -6.57
CA LEU A 372 3.29 -9.99 -6.38
C LEU A 372 2.42 -9.75 -7.62
N ASN A 373 2.98 -9.86 -8.82
CA ASN A 373 2.23 -9.72 -10.08
C ASN A 373 1.14 -10.79 -10.21
N VAL A 374 1.44 -12.04 -9.85
CA VAL A 374 0.42 -13.11 -9.80
C VAL A 374 -0.70 -12.70 -8.83
N VAL A 375 -0.38 -12.35 -7.59
CA VAL A 375 -1.36 -12.00 -6.55
C VAL A 375 -2.25 -10.82 -7.00
N ILE A 376 -1.65 -9.79 -7.59
CA ILE A 376 -2.37 -8.61 -8.13
C ILE A 376 -3.31 -9.01 -9.28
N SER A 377 -2.87 -9.92 -10.19
CA SER A 377 -3.70 -10.38 -11.31
C SER A 377 -4.96 -11.11 -10.85
N PHE A 378 -4.89 -11.75 -9.68
CA PHE A 378 -6.01 -12.39 -9.01
C PHE A 378 -6.84 -11.44 -8.13
N LYS A 379 -6.52 -10.13 -8.13
CA LYS A 379 -7.21 -9.08 -7.35
C LYS A 379 -7.26 -9.36 -5.84
N LEU A 380 -6.26 -10.03 -5.30
CA LEU A 380 -6.12 -10.25 -3.87
C LEU A 380 -5.58 -8.98 -3.20
N LYS A 381 -6.13 -8.64 -2.05
CA LYS A 381 -5.73 -7.43 -1.28
C LYS A 381 -4.51 -7.75 -0.42
N ILE A 382 -3.34 -7.32 -0.88
CA ILE A 382 -2.07 -7.51 -0.16
C ILE A 382 -1.96 -6.45 0.95
N PRO A 383 -1.58 -6.83 2.18
CA PRO A 383 -1.26 -5.86 3.23
C PRO A 383 -0.10 -4.93 2.81
N SER A 384 -0.16 -3.65 3.22
CA SER A 384 0.86 -2.64 2.85
C SER A 384 2.27 -3.00 3.37
N GLY A 385 2.38 -3.72 4.48
CA GLY A 385 3.65 -4.22 5.02
C GLY A 385 4.44 -5.07 4.03
N ILE A 386 3.76 -5.88 3.22
CA ILE A 386 4.40 -6.71 2.19
C ILE A 386 4.96 -5.87 1.02
N PHE A 387 4.28 -4.79 0.63
CA PHE A 387 4.84 -3.88 -0.38
C PHE A 387 6.08 -3.13 0.15
N MET A 388 6.07 -2.71 1.43
CA MET A 388 7.24 -2.10 2.06
C MET A 388 8.39 -3.10 2.18
N LEU A 389 8.11 -4.35 2.51
CA LEU A 389 9.08 -5.44 2.52
C LEU A 389 9.71 -5.64 1.13
N ALA A 390 8.89 -5.75 0.09
CA ALA A 390 9.38 -5.91 -1.28
C ALA A 390 10.26 -4.72 -1.73
N LYS A 391 9.89 -3.49 -1.34
CA LYS A 391 10.70 -2.29 -1.57
C LYS A 391 12.05 -2.39 -0.85
N ALA A 392 12.06 -2.76 0.43
CA ALA A 392 13.28 -2.86 1.22
C ALA A 392 14.24 -3.90 0.63
N VAL A 393 13.72 -5.07 0.21
CA VAL A 393 14.51 -6.12 -0.46
C VAL A 393 15.06 -5.63 -1.79
N ALA A 394 14.25 -4.97 -2.64
CA ALA A 394 14.72 -4.42 -3.91
C ALA A 394 15.79 -3.33 -3.72
N SER A 395 15.67 -2.51 -2.67
CA SER A 395 16.69 -1.50 -2.32
C SER A 395 17.98 -2.15 -1.88
N LEU A 396 17.89 -3.25 -1.10
CA LEU A 396 19.05 -4.03 -0.69
C LEU A 396 19.79 -4.64 -1.88
N GLU A 397 19.07 -5.30 -2.79
CA GLU A 397 19.72 -5.91 -3.97
C GLU A 397 20.40 -4.85 -4.84
N LYS A 398 19.77 -3.69 -5.01
CA LYS A 398 20.39 -2.57 -5.72
C LYS A 398 21.65 -2.09 -5.01
N PHE A 399 21.60 -1.92 -3.68
CA PHE A 399 22.73 -1.52 -2.86
C PHE A 399 23.88 -2.53 -2.95
N ALA A 400 23.58 -3.82 -2.72
CA ALA A 400 24.56 -4.88 -2.76
C ALA A 400 25.17 -5.07 -4.15
N GLY A 401 24.34 -5.05 -5.21
CA GLY A 401 24.80 -5.17 -6.60
C GLY A 401 25.63 -3.97 -7.10
N GLN A 402 25.44 -2.77 -6.52
CA GLN A 402 26.31 -1.63 -6.80
C GLN A 402 27.71 -1.80 -6.19
N LEU A 403 27.81 -2.39 -5.00
CA LEU A 403 29.07 -2.65 -4.31
C LEU A 403 29.79 -3.87 -4.89
N ASP A 404 29.07 -4.96 -5.08
CA ASP A 404 29.57 -6.20 -5.64
C ASP A 404 28.55 -6.83 -6.59
N PRO A 405 28.72 -6.68 -7.92
CA PRO A 405 27.82 -7.27 -8.90
C PRO A 405 27.77 -8.81 -8.91
N THR A 406 28.71 -9.47 -8.22
CA THR A 406 28.79 -10.93 -8.15
C THR A 406 28.06 -11.51 -6.94
N ILE A 407 27.58 -10.65 -6.01
CA ILE A 407 26.92 -11.11 -4.80
C ILE A 407 25.54 -11.70 -5.12
N SER A 408 25.27 -12.88 -4.57
CA SER A 408 23.92 -13.45 -4.51
C SER A 408 23.37 -13.32 -3.09
N ILE A 409 22.22 -12.66 -2.94
CA ILE A 409 21.58 -12.49 -1.64
C ILE A 409 20.82 -13.75 -1.23
N THR A 410 20.39 -14.56 -2.19
CA THR A 410 19.56 -15.74 -1.94
C THR A 410 20.19 -16.74 -0.97
N PRO A 411 21.50 -17.09 -1.06
CA PRO A 411 22.14 -17.94 -0.07
C PRO A 411 22.14 -17.36 1.35
N LEU A 412 22.21 -16.03 1.48
CA LEU A 412 22.20 -15.34 2.77
C LEU A 412 20.82 -15.41 3.46
N ILE A 413 19.74 -15.57 2.68
CA ILE A 413 18.38 -15.69 3.22
C ILE A 413 18.16 -17.05 3.90
N LEU A 414 18.78 -18.12 3.41
CA LEU A 414 18.52 -19.48 3.86
C LEU A 414 18.65 -19.70 5.38
N PRO A 415 19.72 -19.23 6.07
CA PRO A 415 19.85 -19.39 7.51
C PRO A 415 18.69 -18.72 8.27
N TYR A 416 18.34 -17.50 7.87
CA TYR A 416 17.25 -16.73 8.48
C TYR A 416 15.89 -17.39 8.24
N ALA A 417 15.61 -17.82 7.02
CA ALA A 417 14.37 -18.54 6.69
C ALA A 417 14.26 -19.85 7.47
N LYS A 418 15.36 -20.60 7.61
CA LYS A 418 15.42 -21.81 8.44
C LYS A 418 15.13 -21.51 9.90
N ASN A 419 15.76 -20.47 10.46
CA ASN A 419 15.53 -20.04 11.84
C ASN A 419 14.07 -19.59 12.05
N LEU A 420 13.52 -18.82 11.12
CA LEU A 420 12.11 -18.38 11.16
C LEU A 420 11.16 -19.58 11.19
N VAL A 421 11.40 -20.61 10.39
CA VAL A 421 10.63 -21.84 10.38
C VAL A 421 10.82 -22.62 11.69
N MET A 422 12.07 -22.82 12.13
CA MET A 422 12.38 -23.58 13.35
C MET A 422 11.78 -22.94 14.61
N GLN A 423 11.83 -21.62 14.73
CA GLN A 423 11.24 -20.88 15.86
C GLN A 423 9.72 -21.10 15.98
N ARG A 424 9.05 -21.49 14.91
CA ARG A 424 7.59 -21.80 14.92
C ARG A 424 7.27 -23.20 15.35
N TYR A 425 8.15 -24.16 15.03
CA TYR A 425 7.98 -25.56 15.37
C TYR A 425 8.70 -25.93 16.69
N THR A 426 9.03 -24.92 17.53
CA THR A 426 9.54 -25.21 18.87
C THR A 426 8.46 -25.90 19.70
N PRO A 427 8.81 -26.92 20.50
CA PRO A 427 7.83 -27.66 21.34
C PRO A 427 6.97 -26.74 22.22
N ARG A 428 7.56 -25.64 22.69
CA ARG A 428 6.88 -24.64 23.51
C ARG A 428 5.79 -23.88 22.74
N LYS A 429 6.04 -23.48 21.47
CA LYS A 429 5.05 -22.81 20.61
C LYS A 429 3.98 -23.78 20.12
N ILE A 430 4.35 -25.02 19.85
CA ILE A 430 3.37 -26.08 19.52
C ILE A 430 2.44 -26.29 20.73
N ALA A 431 2.99 -26.40 21.93
CA ALA A 431 2.20 -26.57 23.15
C ALA A 431 1.28 -25.35 23.42
N SER A 432 1.79 -24.10 23.23
CA SER A 432 0.93 -22.91 23.36
C SER A 432 -0.17 -22.88 22.30
N SER A 433 0.13 -23.22 21.05
CA SER A 433 -0.88 -23.25 19.97
C SER A 433 -1.93 -24.33 20.20
N ILE A 434 -1.54 -25.48 20.72
CA ILE A 434 -2.50 -26.54 21.15
C ILE A 434 -3.35 -26.01 22.31
N TYR A 435 -2.74 -25.38 23.30
CA TYR A 435 -3.45 -24.78 24.43
C TYR A 435 -4.44 -23.71 23.99
N ASP A 436 -4.04 -22.78 23.13
CA ASP A 436 -4.90 -21.72 22.58
C ASP A 436 -6.07 -22.33 21.81
N THR A 437 -5.80 -23.33 20.96
CA THR A 437 -6.85 -24.06 20.22
C THR A 437 -7.82 -24.78 21.18
N LEU A 438 -7.31 -25.40 22.22
CA LEU A 438 -8.16 -26.04 23.24
C LEU A 438 -9.01 -25.01 23.98
N MET A 439 -8.44 -23.85 24.34
CA MET A 439 -9.18 -22.76 24.97
C MET A 439 -10.25 -22.16 24.05
N ASP A 440 -9.97 -22.05 22.73
CA ASP A 440 -10.96 -21.66 21.73
C ASP A 440 -12.12 -22.66 21.68
N TYR A 441 -11.84 -23.97 21.70
CA TYR A 441 -12.88 -25.00 21.80
C TYR A 441 -13.67 -24.93 23.10
N VAL A 442 -13.00 -24.74 24.26
CA VAL A 442 -13.66 -24.54 25.54
C VAL A 442 -14.56 -23.31 25.52
N THR A 443 -14.08 -22.23 24.95
CA THR A 443 -14.87 -20.99 24.78
C THR A 443 -16.06 -21.21 23.86
N LEU A 444 -15.87 -21.93 22.75
CA LEU A 444 -16.96 -22.32 21.86
C LEU A 444 -18.01 -23.16 22.58
N ILE A 445 -17.60 -24.21 23.31
CA ILE A 445 -18.51 -25.07 24.07
C ILE A 445 -19.29 -24.29 25.13
N ASN A 446 -18.63 -23.32 25.79
CA ASN A 446 -19.28 -22.48 26.81
C ASN A 446 -20.25 -21.45 26.21
N THR A 447 -20.00 -20.97 25.02
CA THR A 447 -20.85 -19.97 24.33
C THR A 447 -21.95 -20.62 23.48
N LEU A 448 -21.76 -21.86 23.01
CA LEU A 448 -22.73 -22.61 22.20
C LEU A 448 -24.13 -22.68 22.85
N PRO A 449 -24.31 -23.04 24.15
CA PRO A 449 -25.66 -23.11 24.74
C PRO A 449 -26.39 -21.76 24.69
N GLY A 450 -25.67 -20.67 24.96
CA GLY A 450 -26.24 -19.32 24.88
C GLY A 450 -26.65 -18.94 23.46
N SER A 451 -25.75 -19.17 22.47
CA SER A 451 -26.02 -18.88 21.07
C SER A 451 -27.14 -19.73 20.48
N VAL A 452 -27.19 -21.01 20.83
CA VAL A 452 -28.29 -21.92 20.44
C VAL A 452 -29.61 -21.47 21.07
N ASN A 453 -29.63 -21.12 22.35
CA ASN A 453 -30.82 -20.59 23.00
C ASN A 453 -31.30 -19.29 22.39
N GLU A 454 -30.38 -18.39 22.03
CA GLU A 454 -30.72 -17.12 21.35
C GLU A 454 -31.32 -17.38 19.95
N ILE A 455 -30.77 -18.33 19.20
CA ILE A 455 -31.29 -18.73 17.87
C ILE A 455 -32.68 -19.38 18.05
N LEU A 456 -32.84 -20.27 19.01
CA LEU A 456 -34.12 -20.92 19.31
C LEU A 456 -35.17 -19.89 19.77
N TYR A 457 -34.77 -18.93 20.59
CA TYR A 457 -35.64 -17.85 21.04
C TYR A 457 -36.10 -16.98 19.87
N LYS A 458 -35.16 -16.55 18.99
CA LYS A 458 -35.47 -15.80 17.78
C LYS A 458 -36.35 -16.56 16.78
N LEU A 459 -36.14 -17.89 16.67
CA LEU A 459 -37.00 -18.76 15.86
C LEU A 459 -38.41 -18.88 16.47
N LYS A 460 -38.53 -18.97 17.80
CA LYS A 460 -39.80 -19.04 18.49
C LYS A 460 -40.60 -17.74 18.41
N GLU A 461 -39.92 -16.60 18.42
CA GLU A 461 -40.53 -15.27 18.25
C GLU A 461 -40.83 -14.92 16.78
N GLY A 462 -40.41 -15.73 15.83
CA GLY A 462 -40.58 -15.44 14.39
C GLY A 462 -39.80 -14.22 13.91
N THR A 463 -38.79 -13.76 14.68
CA THR A 463 -38.02 -12.52 14.43
C THR A 463 -36.67 -12.80 13.77
N VAL A 464 -36.54 -13.86 12.98
CA VAL A 464 -35.33 -14.12 12.20
C VAL A 464 -35.29 -13.12 11.04
N HIS A 465 -34.67 -11.98 11.26
CA HIS A 465 -34.37 -11.04 10.18
C HIS A 465 -33.14 -11.55 9.41
N HIS A 466 -33.39 -12.23 8.30
CA HIS A 466 -32.36 -12.48 7.31
C HIS A 466 -32.17 -11.19 6.50
N GLN A 467 -31.13 -10.40 6.83
CA GLN A 467 -30.67 -9.36 5.90
C GLN A 467 -29.95 -10.07 4.74
N VAL A 468 -30.73 -10.50 3.75
CA VAL A 468 -30.15 -10.88 2.46
C VAL A 468 -29.74 -9.56 1.78
N HIS A 469 -28.45 -9.25 1.82
CA HIS A 469 -27.88 -8.21 0.96
C HIS A 469 -27.96 -8.75 -0.48
N ILE A 470 -29.05 -8.43 -1.14
CA ILE A 470 -29.24 -8.76 -2.57
C ILE A 470 -28.50 -7.65 -3.34
N ASP A 471 -27.29 -7.95 -3.76
CA ASP A 471 -26.54 -7.07 -4.64
C ASP A 471 -27.28 -7.00 -5.98
N ASP A 472 -27.77 -5.83 -6.35
CA ASP A 472 -28.56 -5.58 -7.59
C ASP A 472 -27.77 -5.90 -8.88
N GLN A 473 -26.46 -6.13 -8.77
CA GLN A 473 -25.59 -6.50 -9.87
C GLN A 473 -25.44 -8.03 -10.06
N ASN A 474 -25.98 -8.84 -9.16
CA ASN A 474 -25.84 -10.29 -9.26
C ASN A 474 -26.73 -10.81 -10.41
N PRO A 475 -26.16 -11.54 -11.40
CA PRO A 475 -26.93 -12.09 -12.54
C PRO A 475 -28.13 -12.94 -12.09
N VAL A 476 -28.04 -13.61 -10.95
CA VAL A 476 -29.12 -14.41 -10.35
C VAL A 476 -30.31 -13.54 -9.92
N THR A 477 -30.07 -12.38 -9.28
CA THR A 477 -31.14 -11.46 -8.88
C THR A 477 -31.83 -10.82 -10.07
N ARG A 478 -31.09 -10.52 -11.14
CA ARG A 478 -31.68 -10.01 -12.40
C ARG A 478 -32.57 -11.08 -13.06
N VAL A 479 -32.15 -12.34 -13.06
CA VAL A 479 -32.94 -13.46 -13.58
C VAL A 479 -34.17 -13.72 -12.72
N LEU A 480 -34.04 -13.73 -11.38
CA LEU A 480 -35.18 -13.90 -10.46
C LEU A 480 -36.21 -12.78 -10.57
N ARG A 481 -35.77 -11.52 -10.72
CA ARG A 481 -36.68 -10.38 -10.94
C ARG A 481 -37.41 -10.46 -12.27
N LEU A 482 -36.73 -10.92 -13.34
CA LEU A 482 -37.33 -11.17 -14.66
C LEU A 482 -38.33 -12.31 -14.62
N ILE A 483 -38.02 -13.41 -13.94
CA ILE A 483 -38.92 -14.53 -13.75
C ILE A 483 -40.13 -14.12 -12.91
N GLY A 484 -39.89 -13.45 -11.78
CA GLY A 484 -40.95 -12.96 -10.87
C GLY A 484 -41.95 -12.05 -11.59
N SER A 485 -41.49 -11.06 -12.35
CA SER A 485 -42.36 -10.16 -13.10
C SER A 485 -43.17 -10.90 -14.19
N ARG A 486 -42.60 -11.91 -14.85
CA ARG A 486 -43.28 -12.72 -15.88
C ARG A 486 -44.31 -13.65 -15.26
N VAL A 487 -44.01 -14.27 -14.12
CA VAL A 487 -44.95 -15.14 -13.38
C VAL A 487 -46.15 -14.31 -12.86
N THR A 488 -45.89 -13.12 -12.28
CA THR A 488 -46.95 -12.25 -11.84
C THR A 488 -47.85 -11.79 -12.98
N ALA A 489 -47.27 -11.42 -14.12
CA ALA A 489 -48.06 -11.06 -15.30
C ALA A 489 -48.89 -12.24 -15.85
N ALA A 490 -48.30 -13.44 -15.87
CA ALA A 490 -49.02 -14.64 -16.30
C ALA A 490 -50.20 -14.97 -15.37
N LEU A 491 -50.01 -14.90 -14.05
CA LEU A 491 -51.08 -15.14 -13.08
C LEU A 491 -52.21 -14.10 -13.18
N LEU A 492 -51.90 -12.83 -13.41
CA LEU A 492 -52.92 -11.80 -13.66
C LEU A 492 -53.74 -12.07 -14.95
N ILE A 493 -53.05 -12.47 -16.02
CA ILE A 493 -53.73 -12.80 -17.29
C ILE A 493 -54.61 -14.04 -17.13
N ILE A 494 -54.15 -15.05 -16.42
CA ILE A 494 -54.94 -16.26 -16.11
C ILE A 494 -56.15 -15.91 -15.26
N GLY A 495 -55.97 -15.03 -14.26
CA GLY A 495 -57.08 -14.54 -13.39
C GLY A 495 -58.15 -13.83 -14.21
N VAL A 496 -57.75 -12.94 -15.14
CA VAL A 496 -58.69 -12.25 -16.04
C VAL A 496 -59.37 -13.23 -17.01
N PHE A 497 -58.64 -14.24 -17.53
CA PHE A 497 -59.19 -15.24 -18.44
C PHE A 497 -60.23 -16.12 -17.74
N VAL A 498 -59.93 -16.61 -16.53
CA VAL A 498 -60.87 -17.41 -15.73
C VAL A 498 -62.10 -16.59 -15.30
N GLY A 499 -61.88 -15.36 -14.82
CA GLY A 499 -62.95 -14.43 -14.46
C GLY A 499 -63.87 -14.12 -15.61
N SER A 500 -63.31 -13.88 -16.81
CA SER A 500 -64.09 -13.67 -18.05
C SER A 500 -64.90 -14.87 -18.43
N SER A 501 -64.34 -16.07 -18.30
CA SER A 501 -65.05 -17.33 -18.60
C SER A 501 -66.23 -17.56 -17.65
N ILE A 502 -66.08 -17.25 -16.37
CA ILE A 502 -67.16 -17.34 -15.38
C ILE A 502 -68.27 -16.33 -15.70
N MET A 503 -67.92 -15.11 -16.11
CA MET A 503 -68.88 -14.04 -16.48
C MET A 503 -69.74 -14.42 -17.69
N ILE A 504 -69.19 -15.16 -18.66
CA ILE A 504 -69.91 -15.62 -19.83
C ILE A 504 -70.97 -16.68 -19.48
N ILE A 505 -70.69 -17.50 -18.45
CA ILE A 505 -71.57 -18.64 -18.09
C ILE A 505 -72.75 -18.18 -17.20
N ASN A 506 -72.57 -17.20 -16.33
CA ASN A 506 -73.51 -16.94 -15.21
C ASN A 506 -74.27 -15.60 -15.25
N THR A 507 -74.10 -14.69 -16.23
CA THR A 507 -74.70 -13.35 -16.20
C THR A 507 -75.23 -12.85 -17.54
N PRO A 508 -76.24 -11.92 -17.56
CA PRO A 508 -76.72 -11.24 -18.77
C PRO A 508 -75.64 -10.32 -19.42
N GLU A 509 -74.49 -10.13 -18.78
CA GLU A 509 -73.37 -9.31 -19.25
C GLU A 509 -72.39 -10.03 -20.17
N ARG A 510 -72.87 -11.04 -20.93
CA ARG A 510 -72.08 -11.82 -21.90
C ARG A 510 -71.16 -11.00 -22.81
N PRO A 511 -71.53 -9.83 -23.35
CA PRO A 511 -70.66 -9.08 -24.26
C PRO A 511 -69.39 -8.56 -23.57
N TYR A 512 -69.44 -8.20 -22.30
CA TYR A 512 -68.25 -7.74 -21.55
C TYR A 512 -67.33 -8.92 -21.21
N GLY A 513 -67.88 -10.08 -20.85
CA GLY A 513 -67.11 -11.31 -20.63
C GLY A 513 -66.42 -11.79 -21.93
N LEU A 514 -67.07 -11.73 -23.08
CA LEU A 514 -66.46 -12.06 -24.39
C LEU A 514 -65.32 -11.10 -24.76
N PHE A 515 -65.52 -9.79 -24.52
CA PHE A 515 -64.47 -8.79 -24.73
C PHE A 515 -63.25 -9.03 -23.86
N ALA A 516 -63.43 -9.27 -22.57
CA ALA A 516 -62.34 -9.54 -21.62
C ALA A 516 -61.61 -10.86 -21.94
N LEU A 517 -62.34 -11.90 -22.41
CA LEU A 517 -61.77 -13.18 -22.87
C LEU A 517 -60.88 -12.98 -24.11
N TYR A 518 -61.40 -12.21 -25.10
CA TYR A 518 -60.63 -11.91 -26.30
C TYR A 518 -59.37 -11.11 -25.99
N PHE A 519 -59.51 -10.08 -25.15
CA PHE A 519 -58.38 -9.24 -24.71
C PHE A 519 -57.33 -10.02 -23.97
N SER A 520 -57.73 -10.88 -23.03
CA SER A 520 -56.78 -11.75 -22.28
C SER A 520 -56.10 -12.76 -23.19
N SER A 521 -56.81 -13.30 -24.20
CA SER A 521 -56.21 -14.24 -25.20
C SER A 521 -55.15 -13.54 -26.05
N VAL A 522 -55.38 -12.28 -26.47
CA VAL A 522 -54.38 -11.46 -27.19
C VAL A 522 -53.17 -11.18 -26.33
N LEU A 523 -53.35 -10.85 -25.05
CA LEU A 523 -52.26 -10.63 -24.11
C LEU A 523 -51.44 -11.88 -23.87
N ILE A 524 -52.05 -13.07 -23.76
CA ILE A 524 -51.38 -14.37 -23.69
C ILE A 524 -50.53 -14.60 -24.92
N LEU A 525 -51.08 -14.34 -26.11
CA LEU A 525 -50.38 -14.50 -27.39
C LEU A 525 -49.14 -13.57 -27.47
N LEU A 526 -49.29 -12.30 -27.09
CA LEU A 526 -48.22 -11.32 -27.08
C LEU A 526 -47.11 -11.71 -26.06
N LEU A 527 -47.49 -12.27 -24.92
CA LEU A 527 -46.54 -12.72 -23.90
C LEU A 527 -45.77 -13.96 -24.38
N LEU A 528 -46.45 -14.88 -25.05
CA LEU A 528 -45.83 -16.05 -25.71
C LEU A 528 -44.85 -15.64 -26.81
N ILE A 529 -45.22 -14.68 -27.65
CA ILE A 529 -44.34 -14.15 -28.71
C ILE A 529 -43.11 -13.51 -28.09
N LYS A 530 -43.26 -12.71 -27.01
CA LYS A 530 -42.16 -12.09 -26.31
C LYS A 530 -41.24 -13.09 -25.62
N VAL A 531 -41.76 -14.20 -25.14
CA VAL A 531 -40.96 -15.30 -24.53
C VAL A 531 -40.22 -16.09 -25.60
N LEU A 532 -40.86 -16.40 -26.74
CA LEU A 532 -40.30 -17.22 -27.81
C LEU A 532 -39.29 -16.44 -28.69
N PHE A 533 -39.59 -15.16 -28.96
CA PHE A 533 -38.82 -14.34 -29.91
C PHE A 533 -38.09 -13.17 -29.28
N GLY A 534 -38.23 -12.93 -27.96
CA GLY A 534 -37.50 -11.91 -27.26
C GLY A 534 -36.00 -12.21 -27.24
N ARG A 535 -35.24 -11.60 -28.16
CA ARG A 535 -33.78 -11.68 -28.23
C ARG A 535 -33.15 -11.35 -26.84
N LYS A 536 -32.27 -12.22 -26.41
CA LYS A 536 -31.29 -11.92 -25.38
C LYS A 536 -30.53 -10.65 -25.76
N LYS A 537 -30.74 -9.54 -25.03
CA LYS A 537 -29.78 -8.46 -24.94
C LYS A 537 -29.02 -8.59 -23.63
#